data_8a00f313d511730e8ec3edfa6f4695c0
#
_entry.id   8a00f313d511730e8ec3edfa6f4695c0
#
_cell.length_a   1.000
_cell.length_b   1.000
_cell.length_c   1.000
_cell.angle_alpha   90.00
_cell.angle_beta   90.00
_cell.angle_gamma   90.00
#
_symmetry.space_group_name_H-M   'P 1'
#
loop_
_entity.id
_entity.type
_entity.pdbx_description
1 polymer ?
#
loop_
_entity_poly.entity_id
_entity_poly.type
_entity_poly.pdbx_seq_one_letter_code
_entity_poly.pdbx_strand_id
1 'polypeptide(L)'
;MATLSRISLFILDWDVVQIEGAMLETWLPQVFARLEELAQLCRARRGSIGAFIEDKNSGTILLQQAWRRQLRVYAIDSKLTAMGKDERAISVSGYAHRELVKYTDRAFEKTVIYKRHSRNHLLDQVESCRIGDQANDREDDLLDTFCYGIALALGNSEGF
;
A
#
# COMPACT_ATOMS: atom_id res chain seq x y z
N MET A 1 26.42 22.18 10.88
CA MET A 1 26.05 20.81 10.41
C MET A 1 24.58 20.87 10.04
N ALA A 2 24.24 20.81 8.77
CA ALA A 2 22.84 20.76 8.33
C ALA A 2 22.28 19.39 8.71
N THR A 3 21.30 19.36 9.59
CA THR A 3 20.51 18.16 9.89
C THR A 3 19.72 17.83 8.63
N LEU A 4 20.17 16.86 7.86
CA LEU A 4 19.37 16.27 6.79
C LEU A 4 18.05 15.80 7.43
N SER A 5 16.97 16.52 7.19
CA SER A 5 15.65 16.07 7.64
C SER A 5 15.37 14.74 6.97
N ARG A 6 15.38 13.67 7.74
CA ARG A 6 15.05 12.34 7.22
C ARG A 6 13.58 12.36 6.81
N ILE A 7 13.33 12.18 5.53
CA ILE A 7 11.96 12.02 5.03
C ILE A 7 11.42 10.70 5.59
N SER A 8 10.32 10.77 6.32
CA SER A 8 9.64 9.58 6.85
C SER A 8 8.34 9.36 6.09
N LEU A 9 8.03 8.10 5.84
CA LEU A 9 6.74 7.65 5.32
C LEU A 9 5.80 7.35 6.47
N PHE A 10 4.58 7.84 6.41
CA PHE A 10 3.54 7.54 7.39
C PHE A 10 2.45 6.68 6.75
N ILE A 11 2.17 5.54 7.34
CA ILE A 11 1.01 4.72 7.02
C ILE A 11 -0.19 5.33 7.74
N LEU A 12 -1.06 5.98 6.99
CA LEU A 12 -2.20 6.72 7.56
C LEU A 12 -3.38 5.82 7.85
N ASP A 13 -3.62 4.86 6.99
CA ASP A 13 -4.71 3.88 7.07
C ASP A 13 -4.38 2.68 6.19
N TRP A 14 -5.09 1.59 6.37
CA TRP A 14 -5.04 0.40 5.53
C TRP A 14 -6.40 -0.26 5.53
N ASP A 15 -6.68 -1.08 4.52
CA ASP A 15 -7.87 -1.90 4.46
C ASP A 15 -7.62 -3.18 3.67
N VAL A 16 -8.44 -4.19 3.93
CA VAL A 16 -8.46 -5.44 3.18
C VAL A 16 -9.91 -5.87 3.02
N VAL A 17 -10.31 -6.10 1.78
CA VAL A 17 -11.67 -6.48 1.46
C VAL A 17 -11.67 -7.61 0.43
N GLN A 18 -12.67 -8.47 0.53
CA GLN A 18 -12.96 -9.45 -0.51
C GLN A 18 -14.18 -8.95 -1.28
N ILE A 19 -13.98 -8.59 -2.55
CA ILE A 19 -15.01 -7.99 -3.40
C ILE A 19 -15.18 -8.84 -4.65
N GLU A 20 -16.42 -9.17 -4.97
CA GLU A 20 -16.75 -9.78 -6.25
C GLU A 20 -16.50 -8.79 -7.39
N GLY A 21 -16.05 -9.30 -8.55
CA GLY A 21 -15.68 -8.47 -9.69
C GLY A 21 -16.76 -7.48 -10.13
N ALA A 22 -18.04 -7.85 -10.02
CA ALA A 22 -19.17 -6.99 -10.33
C ALA A 22 -19.30 -5.78 -9.38
N MET A 23 -18.77 -5.86 -8.16
CA MET A 23 -18.82 -4.80 -7.15
C MET A 23 -17.64 -3.84 -7.18
N LEU A 24 -16.60 -4.15 -7.95
CA LEU A 24 -15.41 -3.30 -8.06
C LEU A 24 -15.75 -1.89 -8.55
N GLU A 25 -16.71 -1.76 -9.43
CA GLU A 25 -17.14 -0.49 -9.98
C GLU A 25 -17.75 0.46 -8.94
N THR A 26 -18.47 -0.07 -7.97
CA THR A 26 -19.09 0.71 -6.87
C THR A 26 -18.12 0.98 -5.74
N TRP A 27 -17.14 0.10 -5.53
CA TRP A 27 -16.12 0.22 -4.50
C TRP A 27 -15.05 1.24 -4.84
N LEU A 28 -14.61 1.29 -6.10
CA LEU A 28 -13.51 2.15 -6.52
C LEU A 28 -13.69 3.64 -6.17
N PRO A 29 -14.86 4.29 -6.37
CA PRO A 29 -15.08 5.67 -5.95
C PRO A 29 -14.91 5.90 -4.45
N GLN A 30 -15.25 4.92 -3.62
CA GLN A 30 -15.10 5.01 -2.16
C GLN A 30 -13.63 5.06 -1.76
N VAL A 31 -12.78 4.29 -2.44
CA VAL A 31 -11.32 4.33 -2.23
C VAL A 31 -10.76 5.71 -2.53
N PHE A 32 -11.14 6.32 -3.66
CA PHE A 32 -10.67 7.65 -4.02
C PHE A 32 -11.20 8.74 -3.09
N ALA A 33 -12.45 8.65 -2.66
CA ALA A 33 -12.99 9.54 -1.64
C ALA A 33 -12.20 9.45 -0.32
N ARG A 34 -11.83 8.23 0.08
CA ARG A 34 -11.01 8.00 1.27
C ARG A 34 -9.60 8.55 1.15
N LEU A 35 -8.95 8.41 -0.02
CA LEU A 35 -7.64 9.00 -0.29
C LEU A 35 -7.67 10.53 -0.15
N GLU A 36 -8.71 11.18 -0.67
CA GLU A 36 -8.85 12.62 -0.58
C GLU A 36 -9.14 13.09 0.86
N GLU A 37 -9.99 12.35 1.59
CA GLU A 37 -10.24 12.61 3.02
C GLU A 37 -8.94 12.54 3.83
N LEU A 38 -8.13 11.50 3.63
CA LEU A 38 -6.84 11.35 4.30
C LEU A 38 -5.87 12.48 3.93
N ALA A 39 -5.83 12.88 2.68
CA ALA A 39 -5.02 14.02 2.23
C ALA A 39 -5.43 15.32 2.92
N GLN A 40 -6.73 15.58 3.08
CA GLN A 40 -7.26 16.74 3.80
C GLN A 40 -6.91 16.69 5.30
N LEU A 41 -7.08 15.54 5.95
CA LEU A 41 -6.71 15.34 7.36
C LEU A 41 -5.23 15.62 7.62
N CYS A 42 -4.37 15.22 6.68
CA CYS A 42 -2.93 15.48 6.74
C CYS A 42 -2.53 16.88 6.26
N ARG A 43 -3.50 17.71 5.83
CA ARG A 43 -3.25 19.02 5.24
C ARG A 43 -2.27 18.97 4.07
N ALA A 44 -2.38 17.93 3.23
CA ALA A 44 -1.55 17.78 2.04
C ALA A 44 -1.80 18.95 1.07
N ARG A 45 -0.76 19.71 0.76
CA ARG A 45 -0.87 20.95 -0.05
C ARG A 45 -1.49 20.74 -1.43
N ARG A 46 -1.31 19.56 -2.02
CA ARG A 46 -1.76 19.23 -3.38
C ARG A 46 -2.90 18.21 -3.40
N GLY A 47 -3.48 17.89 -2.23
CA GLY A 47 -4.45 16.81 -2.12
C GLY A 47 -3.82 15.44 -2.32
N SER A 48 -4.63 14.44 -2.65
CA SER A 48 -4.15 13.10 -3.00
C SER A 48 -3.45 13.10 -4.36
N ILE A 49 -2.33 12.41 -4.47
CA ILE A 49 -1.64 12.18 -5.76
C ILE A 49 -2.33 11.10 -6.60
N GLY A 50 -3.25 10.34 -6.04
CA GLY A 50 -3.95 9.26 -6.69
C GLY A 50 -3.60 7.88 -6.13
N ALA A 51 -3.98 6.83 -6.85
CA ALA A 51 -3.76 5.45 -6.46
C ALA A 51 -2.73 4.76 -7.38
N PHE A 52 -1.89 3.93 -6.78
CA PHE A 52 -0.99 3.03 -7.50
C PHE A 52 -1.54 1.62 -7.41
N ILE A 53 -1.70 0.97 -8.55
CA ILE A 53 -2.34 -0.35 -8.66
C ILE A 53 -1.40 -1.31 -9.39
N GLU A 54 -1.25 -2.51 -8.87
CA GLU A 54 -0.52 -3.57 -9.55
C GLU A 54 -1.29 -3.99 -10.82
N ASP A 55 -0.66 -3.89 -11.98
CA ASP A 55 -1.26 -4.24 -13.27
C ASP A 55 -1.20 -5.75 -13.52
N LYS A 56 -1.93 -6.49 -12.69
CA LYS A 56 -2.10 -7.94 -12.82
C LYS A 56 -3.52 -8.34 -12.41
N ASN A 57 -4.09 -9.32 -13.09
CA ASN A 57 -5.39 -9.90 -12.74
C ASN A 57 -6.50 -8.85 -12.57
N SER A 58 -7.09 -8.79 -11.38
CA SER A 58 -8.12 -7.79 -11.03
C SER A 58 -7.62 -6.34 -11.05
N GLY A 59 -6.33 -6.12 -10.85
CA GLY A 59 -5.71 -4.80 -10.91
C GLY A 59 -5.79 -4.18 -12.30
N THR A 60 -5.61 -4.97 -13.36
CA THR A 60 -5.78 -4.51 -14.75
C THR A 60 -7.20 -3.99 -14.98
N ILE A 61 -8.21 -4.68 -14.45
CA ILE A 61 -9.62 -4.26 -14.56
C ILE A 61 -9.83 -2.94 -13.79
N LEU A 62 -9.28 -2.83 -12.57
CA LEU A 62 -9.37 -1.60 -11.77
C LEU A 62 -8.72 -0.41 -12.46
N LEU A 63 -7.54 -0.57 -13.07
CA LEU A 63 -6.87 0.46 -13.86
C LEU A 63 -7.76 0.94 -15.00
N GLN A 64 -8.32 0.03 -15.78
CA GLN A 64 -9.20 0.36 -16.90
C GLN A 64 -10.46 1.11 -16.46
N GLN A 65 -11.09 0.68 -15.36
CA GLN A 65 -12.27 1.35 -14.80
C GLN A 65 -11.94 2.76 -14.26
N ALA A 66 -10.80 2.90 -13.58
CA ALA A 66 -10.34 4.18 -13.08
C ALA A 66 -10.07 5.18 -14.22
N TRP A 67 -9.40 4.75 -15.29
CA TRP A 67 -9.15 5.60 -16.47
C TRP A 67 -10.43 6.05 -17.15
N ARG A 68 -11.41 5.15 -17.31
CA ARG A 68 -12.73 5.51 -17.88
C ARG A 68 -13.44 6.57 -17.06
N ARG A 69 -13.22 6.60 -15.74
CA ARG A 69 -13.79 7.57 -14.81
C ARG A 69 -12.91 8.80 -14.60
N GLN A 70 -11.80 8.92 -15.34
CA GLN A 70 -10.82 10.00 -15.21
C GLN A 70 -10.25 10.15 -13.77
N LEU A 71 -10.18 9.05 -13.03
CA LEU A 71 -9.55 9.01 -11.72
C LEU A 71 -8.03 8.98 -11.87
N ARG A 72 -7.32 9.62 -10.94
CA ARG A 72 -5.85 9.60 -10.92
C ARG A 72 -5.34 8.25 -10.48
N VAL A 73 -4.95 7.43 -11.43
CA VAL A 73 -4.44 6.09 -11.18
C VAL A 73 -3.19 5.83 -12.01
N TYR A 74 -2.27 5.11 -11.43
CA TYR A 74 -0.98 4.75 -12.03
C TYR A 74 -0.76 3.25 -11.87
N ALA A 75 -0.26 2.61 -12.90
CA ALA A 75 0.25 1.25 -12.77
C ALA A 75 1.57 1.27 -11.98
N ILE A 76 1.73 0.33 -11.06
CA ILE A 76 3.02 0.12 -10.38
C ILE A 76 4.04 -0.36 -11.42
N ASP A 77 5.27 0.17 -11.35
CA ASP A 77 6.35 -0.18 -12.28
C ASP A 77 6.54 -1.70 -12.36
N SER A 78 6.63 -2.19 -13.59
CA SER A 78 6.80 -3.61 -13.88
C SER A 78 8.07 -4.21 -13.24
N LYS A 79 9.12 -3.42 -13.02
CA LYS A 79 10.32 -3.86 -12.30
C LYS A 79 10.02 -4.23 -10.85
N LEU A 80 9.15 -3.45 -10.18
CA LEU A 80 8.74 -3.75 -8.80
C LEU A 80 7.81 -4.96 -8.76
N THR A 81 6.87 -5.07 -9.69
CA THR A 81 5.90 -6.17 -9.72
C THR A 81 6.49 -7.49 -10.21
N ALA A 82 7.63 -7.45 -10.91
CA ALA A 82 8.37 -8.64 -11.33
C ALA A 82 9.24 -9.25 -10.22
N MET A 83 9.56 -8.48 -9.17
CA MET A 83 10.32 -9.00 -8.02
C MET A 83 9.54 -10.09 -7.31
N GLY A 84 10.23 -11.14 -6.87
CA GLY A 84 9.70 -12.12 -5.94
C GLY A 84 9.38 -11.49 -4.58
N LYS A 85 8.54 -12.14 -3.77
CA LYS A 85 8.12 -11.64 -2.45
C LYS A 85 9.30 -11.32 -1.54
N ASP A 86 10.23 -12.27 -1.42
CA ASP A 86 11.41 -12.12 -0.58
C ASP A 86 12.31 -10.98 -1.05
N GLU A 87 12.56 -10.90 -2.35
CA GLU A 87 13.36 -9.84 -2.95
C GLU A 87 12.74 -8.46 -2.69
N ARG A 88 11.42 -8.35 -2.83
CA ARG A 88 10.66 -7.14 -2.55
C ARG A 88 10.74 -6.74 -1.08
N ALA A 89 10.51 -7.69 -0.17
CA ALA A 89 10.61 -7.44 1.28
C ALA A 89 12.03 -7.02 1.68
N ILE A 90 13.06 -7.68 1.16
CA ILE A 90 14.46 -7.34 1.41
C ILE A 90 14.77 -5.93 0.90
N SER A 91 14.30 -5.57 -0.31
CA SER A 91 14.59 -4.27 -0.93
C SER A 91 14.11 -3.08 -0.09
N VAL A 92 13.04 -3.24 0.69
CA VAL A 92 12.47 -2.18 1.52
C VAL A 92 12.81 -2.28 3.00
N SER A 93 13.33 -3.42 3.45
CA SER A 93 13.63 -3.68 4.88
C SER A 93 14.56 -2.64 5.51
N GLY A 94 15.49 -2.11 4.74
CA GLY A 94 16.41 -1.07 5.19
C GLY A 94 15.72 0.24 5.57
N TYR A 95 14.59 0.58 4.97
CA TYR A 95 13.81 1.76 5.35
C TYR A 95 13.11 1.55 6.69
N ALA A 96 12.53 0.37 6.90
CA ALA A 96 11.90 0.00 8.16
C ALA A 96 12.92 -0.07 9.31
N HIS A 97 14.08 -0.69 9.08
CA HIS A 97 15.15 -0.78 10.07
C HIS A 97 15.68 0.59 10.51
N ARG A 98 15.72 1.57 9.60
CA ARG A 98 16.12 2.95 9.91
C ARG A 98 14.99 3.80 10.50
N GLU A 99 13.86 3.19 10.85
CA GLU A 99 12.69 3.86 11.43
C GLU A 99 12.12 4.97 10.54
N LEU A 100 12.26 4.83 9.21
CA LEU A 100 11.72 5.77 8.24
C LEU A 100 10.27 5.48 7.89
N VAL A 101 9.74 4.32 8.26
CA VAL A 101 8.33 3.93 8.09
C VAL A 101 7.64 3.97 9.43
N LYS A 102 6.60 4.76 9.53
CA LYS A 102 5.84 4.99 10.76
C LYS A 102 4.35 4.73 10.53
N TYR A 103 3.67 4.38 11.58
CA TYR A 103 2.22 4.22 11.58
C TYR A 103 1.57 5.35 12.35
N THR A 104 0.41 5.81 11.91
CA THR A 104 -0.47 6.60 12.77
C THR A 104 -1.11 5.69 13.81
N ASP A 105 -1.55 6.23 14.94
CA ASP A 105 -2.27 5.47 15.97
C ASP A 105 -3.48 4.76 15.36
N ARG A 106 -4.19 5.43 14.46
CA ARG A 106 -5.31 4.85 13.72
C ARG A 106 -4.93 3.60 12.92
N ALA A 107 -3.85 3.65 12.17
CA ALA A 107 -3.41 2.51 11.37
C ALA A 107 -2.88 1.38 12.24
N PHE A 108 -2.23 1.72 13.35
CA PHE A 108 -1.65 0.76 14.29
C PHE A 108 -2.71 0.02 15.12
N GLU A 109 -3.73 0.73 15.58
CA GLU A 109 -4.80 0.18 16.43
C GLU A 109 -5.95 -0.43 15.63
N LYS A 110 -6.01 -0.19 14.32
CA LYS A 110 -7.11 -0.65 13.47
C LYS A 110 -7.20 -2.17 13.44
N THR A 111 -8.41 -2.69 13.64
CA THR A 111 -8.75 -4.09 13.44
C THR A 111 -9.87 -4.22 12.41
N VAL A 112 -9.78 -5.21 11.56
CA VAL A 112 -10.77 -5.51 10.51
C VAL A 112 -11.12 -6.99 10.56
N ILE A 113 -12.38 -7.31 10.36
CA ILE A 113 -12.81 -8.71 10.20
C ILE A 113 -12.59 -9.11 8.74
N TYR A 114 -11.65 -9.99 8.51
CA TYR A 114 -11.37 -10.56 7.20
C TYR A 114 -11.16 -12.07 7.34
N LYS A 115 -11.80 -12.86 6.46
CA LYS A 115 -11.79 -14.32 6.53
C LYS A 115 -12.06 -14.88 7.95
N ARG A 116 -13.04 -14.28 8.65
CA ARG A 116 -13.47 -14.64 10.01
C ARG A 116 -12.48 -14.31 11.14
N HIS A 117 -11.39 -13.62 10.86
CA HIS A 117 -10.43 -13.19 11.86
C HIS A 117 -10.51 -11.67 12.07
N SER A 118 -10.67 -11.24 13.32
CA SER A 118 -10.65 -9.82 13.70
C SER A 118 -9.27 -9.49 14.27
N ARG A 119 -8.47 -8.74 13.51
CA ARG A 119 -7.11 -8.38 13.89
C ARG A 119 -6.58 -7.21 13.05
N ASN A 120 -5.40 -6.70 13.39
CA ASN A 120 -4.66 -5.83 12.50
C ASN A 120 -3.92 -6.70 11.48
N HIS A 121 -4.57 -6.95 10.33
CA HIS A 121 -4.03 -7.82 9.28
C HIS A 121 -2.74 -7.27 8.66
N LEU A 122 -2.55 -5.94 8.61
CA LEU A 122 -1.32 -5.36 8.09
C LEU A 122 -0.14 -5.69 9.00
N LEU A 123 -0.24 -5.40 10.29
CA LEU A 123 0.82 -5.70 11.24
C LEU A 123 1.10 -7.19 11.32
N ASP A 124 0.05 -8.01 11.35
CA ASP A 124 0.18 -9.46 11.39
C ASP A 124 0.97 -10.01 10.18
N GLN A 125 0.69 -9.53 8.97
CA GLN A 125 1.43 -9.94 7.77
C GLN A 125 2.88 -9.43 7.77
N VAL A 126 3.11 -8.19 8.22
CA VAL A 126 4.47 -7.61 8.30
C VAL A 126 5.32 -8.33 9.35
N GLU A 127 4.78 -8.56 10.55
CA GLU A 127 5.51 -9.20 11.65
C GLU A 127 5.75 -10.70 11.42
N SER A 128 4.83 -11.37 10.73
CA SER A 128 4.95 -12.79 10.40
C SER A 128 5.81 -13.08 9.17
N CYS A 129 6.26 -12.05 8.46
CA CYS A 129 7.11 -12.21 7.28
C CYS A 129 8.41 -12.94 7.63
N ARG A 130 8.71 -13.98 6.86
CA ARG A 130 9.96 -14.76 6.99
C ARG A 130 10.53 -14.97 5.58
N ILE A 131 11.76 -14.54 5.41
CA ILE A 131 12.50 -14.74 4.15
C ILE A 131 12.77 -16.24 3.96
N GLY A 132 12.52 -16.73 2.76
CA GLY A 132 12.69 -18.14 2.42
C GLY A 132 11.51 -19.04 2.81
N ASP A 133 10.42 -18.47 3.35
CA ASP A 133 9.22 -19.22 3.68
C ASP A 133 8.40 -19.50 2.40
N GLN A 134 8.32 -20.78 2.05
CA GLN A 134 7.57 -21.26 0.87
C GLN A 134 6.12 -21.65 1.18
N ALA A 135 5.60 -21.31 2.35
CA ALA A 135 4.21 -21.59 2.71
C ALA A 135 3.25 -20.79 1.79
N ASN A 136 2.71 -21.50 0.78
CA ASN A 136 1.81 -20.91 -0.22
C ASN A 136 0.43 -20.48 0.35
N ASP A 137 0.12 -20.86 1.58
CA ASP A 137 -1.18 -20.60 2.21
C ASP A 137 -1.22 -19.30 3.03
N ARG A 138 -0.13 -18.55 3.08
CA ARG A 138 -0.07 -17.31 3.87
C ARG A 138 -0.63 -16.14 3.07
N GLU A 139 -1.54 -15.41 3.70
CA GLU A 139 -2.02 -14.13 3.17
C GLU A 139 -0.88 -13.11 3.22
N ASP A 140 -0.64 -12.42 2.11
CA ASP A 140 0.45 -11.47 1.96
C ASP A 140 0.09 -10.23 1.12
N ASP A 141 -1.17 -10.09 0.74
CA ASP A 141 -1.65 -8.97 -0.07
C ASP A 141 -1.33 -7.60 0.54
N LEU A 142 -1.47 -7.49 1.89
CA LEU A 142 -1.12 -6.25 2.59
C LEU A 142 0.39 -6.07 2.74
N LEU A 143 1.14 -7.14 2.93
CA LEU A 143 2.60 -7.09 2.95
C LEU A 143 3.15 -6.62 1.60
N ASP A 144 2.63 -7.14 0.50
CA ASP A 144 3.01 -6.73 -0.85
C ASP A 144 2.66 -5.24 -1.08
N THR A 145 1.46 -4.83 -0.71
CA THR A 145 1.04 -3.42 -0.81
C THR A 145 1.91 -2.50 0.05
N PHE A 146 2.27 -2.93 1.26
CA PHE A 146 3.18 -2.22 2.15
C PHE A 146 4.57 -2.04 1.52
N CYS A 147 5.13 -3.10 0.95
CA CYS A 147 6.42 -3.04 0.27
C CYS A 147 6.38 -2.12 -0.95
N TYR A 148 5.33 -2.18 -1.77
CA TYR A 148 5.14 -1.27 -2.89
C TYR A 148 5.06 0.19 -2.43
N GLY A 149 4.29 0.46 -1.38
CA GLY A 149 4.16 1.81 -0.83
C GLY A 149 5.50 2.39 -0.37
N ILE A 150 6.34 1.61 0.30
CA ILE A 150 7.68 2.02 0.72
C ILE A 150 8.58 2.25 -0.50
N ALA A 151 8.60 1.33 -1.46
CA ALA A 151 9.44 1.44 -2.64
C ALA A 151 9.09 2.67 -3.49
N LEU A 152 7.80 2.96 -3.64
CA LEU A 152 7.31 4.14 -4.38
C LEU A 152 7.62 5.44 -3.65
N ALA A 153 7.47 5.48 -2.33
CA ALA A 153 7.61 6.72 -1.56
C ALA A 153 9.05 7.06 -1.19
N LEU A 154 9.88 6.05 -0.92
CA LEU A 154 11.25 6.23 -0.41
C LEU A 154 12.32 5.68 -1.35
N GLY A 155 11.98 4.78 -2.26
CA GLY A 155 12.92 4.13 -3.18
C GLY A 155 13.33 5.02 -4.36
N ASN A 156 12.47 5.93 -4.79
CA ASN A 156 12.80 6.90 -5.82
C ASN A 156 13.43 8.14 -5.18
N SER A 157 14.76 8.18 -5.13
CA SER A 157 15.51 9.38 -4.73
C SER A 157 15.36 10.56 -5.71
N GLU A 158 14.73 10.35 -6.84
CA GLU A 158 14.50 11.35 -7.89
C GLU A 158 13.08 11.92 -7.92
N GLY A 159 12.46 12.01 -6.77
CA GLY A 159 11.32 12.89 -6.50
C GLY A 159 10.08 12.73 -7.40
N PHE A 160 8.95 12.51 -6.78
CA PHE A 160 7.66 12.89 -7.35
C PHE A 160 7.48 14.43 -7.35
#